data_befa76623aab7c53fcf303c4a01c79e0
#
_entry.id   befa76623aab7c53fcf303c4a01c79e0
#
_cell.length_a   1.000
_cell.length_b   1.000
_cell.length_c   1.000
_cell.angle_alpha   90.00
_cell.angle_beta   90.00
_cell.angle_gamma   90.00
#
_symmetry.space_group_name_H-M   'P 1'
#
loop_
_entity.id
_entity.type
_entity.pdbx_description
1 polymer ?
#
loop_
_entity_poly.entity_id
_entity_poly.type
_entity_poly.pdbx_seq_one_letter_code
_entity_poly.pdbx_strand_id
1 'polypeptide(L)'
;VKMFTVLKNANTGDYKAIRIIHENSCKYMQYYTEQMQDNLKVGYAELPEVLDVGLLPPRLMSRLGAISKASGNEAKLKSLMVVSDYASKEVDFALKKSSFYLAGLGWLIGGALTFLLLVGFILTTLSFSRI
;
A
#
# COMPACT_ATOMS: atom_id res chain seq x y z
N VAL A 1 8.26 -0.61 4.04
CA VAL A 1 8.52 -0.07 5.39
C VAL A 1 8.58 -1.18 6.44
N LYS A 2 7.56 -2.04 6.58
CA LYS A 2 7.49 -3.09 7.63
C LYS A 2 8.67 -4.06 7.57
N MET A 3 9.00 -4.58 6.39
CA MET A 3 10.14 -5.50 6.20
C MET A 3 11.48 -4.81 6.54
N PHE A 4 11.65 -3.56 6.14
CA PHE A 4 12.83 -2.77 6.50
C PHE A 4 12.96 -2.59 8.02
N THR A 5 11.85 -2.29 8.70
CA THR A 5 11.82 -2.14 10.15
C THR A 5 12.21 -3.44 10.88
N VAL A 6 11.73 -4.59 10.41
CA VAL A 6 12.08 -5.90 10.97
C VAL A 6 13.58 -6.20 10.80
N LEU A 7 14.13 -5.94 9.61
CA LEU A 7 15.54 -6.15 9.32
C LEU A 7 16.44 -5.20 10.14
N LYS A 8 15.98 -3.96 10.34
CA LYS A 8 16.69 -2.98 11.18
C LYS A 8 16.68 -3.39 12.66
N ASN A 9 15.55 -3.94 13.14
CA ASN A 9 15.44 -4.48 14.50
C ASN A 9 16.38 -5.67 14.73
N ALA A 10 16.67 -6.46 13.69
CA ALA A 10 17.65 -7.53 13.71
C ALA A 10 19.11 -7.01 13.60
N ASN A 11 19.36 -5.73 13.83
CA ASN A 11 20.67 -5.07 13.77
C ASN A 11 21.36 -5.19 12.40
N THR A 12 20.56 -5.27 11.33
CA THR A 12 21.07 -5.32 9.95
C THR A 12 21.37 -3.91 9.45
N GLY A 13 22.53 -3.69 8.84
CA GLY A 13 22.89 -2.40 8.23
C GLY A 13 21.91 -2.01 7.11
N ASP A 14 21.71 -0.71 6.92
CA ASP A 14 20.71 -0.17 5.98
C ASP A 14 20.88 -0.68 4.56
N TYR A 15 22.12 -0.70 4.05
CA TYR A 15 22.41 -1.24 2.72
C TYR A 15 22.05 -2.73 2.59
N LYS A 16 22.41 -3.53 3.59
CA LYS A 16 22.11 -4.97 3.60
C LYS A 16 20.60 -5.22 3.69
N ALA A 17 19.88 -4.43 4.49
CA ALA A 17 18.43 -4.52 4.61
C ALA A 17 17.74 -4.21 3.27
N ILE A 18 18.14 -3.15 2.58
CA ILE A 18 17.58 -2.78 1.27
C ILE A 18 17.93 -3.83 0.21
N ARG A 19 19.13 -4.40 0.25
CA ARG A 19 19.53 -5.46 -0.65
C ARG A 19 18.67 -6.72 -0.47
N ILE A 20 18.41 -7.15 0.74
CA ILE A 20 17.54 -8.30 1.04
C ILE A 20 16.13 -8.04 0.52
N ILE A 21 15.61 -6.82 0.68
CA ILE A 21 14.31 -6.43 0.14
C ILE A 21 14.31 -6.47 -1.39
N HIS A 22 15.37 -5.99 -2.03
CA HIS A 22 15.53 -6.02 -3.48
C HIS A 22 15.47 -7.45 -4.04
N GLU A 23 16.25 -8.35 -3.46
CA GLU A 23 16.34 -9.74 -3.89
C GLU A 23 15.01 -10.52 -3.74
N ASN A 24 14.19 -10.14 -2.77
CA ASN A 24 12.91 -10.80 -2.46
C ASN A 24 11.66 -10.05 -2.95
N SER A 25 11.83 -9.02 -3.77
CA SER A 25 10.73 -8.16 -4.22
C SER A 25 10.33 -8.44 -5.68
N CYS A 26 9.09 -8.06 -6.03
CA CYS A 26 8.64 -8.06 -7.42
C CYS A 26 9.37 -6.99 -8.25
N LYS A 27 9.35 -7.12 -9.58
CA LYS A 27 10.04 -6.21 -10.51
C LYS A 27 9.74 -4.73 -10.28
N TYR A 28 8.50 -4.40 -9.91
CA TYR A 28 8.09 -3.04 -9.58
C TYR A 28 8.84 -2.49 -8.36
N MET A 29 8.93 -3.27 -7.29
CA MET A 29 9.65 -2.89 -6.08
C MET A 29 11.17 -2.90 -6.28
N GLN A 30 11.70 -3.76 -7.16
CA GLN A 30 13.13 -3.80 -7.48
C GLN A 30 13.63 -2.47 -8.05
N TYR A 31 12.86 -1.83 -8.92
CA TYR A 31 13.18 -0.51 -9.45
C TYR A 31 13.38 0.55 -8.34
N TYR A 32 12.48 0.60 -7.38
CA TYR A 32 12.60 1.56 -6.27
C TYR A 32 13.71 1.21 -5.28
N THR A 33 13.91 -0.08 -5.00
CA THR A 33 15.00 -0.51 -4.11
C THR A 33 16.37 -0.30 -4.72
N GLU A 34 16.50 -0.36 -6.03
CA GLU A 34 17.72 -0.01 -6.75
C GLU A 34 18.04 1.48 -6.59
N GLN A 35 17.06 2.37 -6.77
CA GLN A 35 17.22 3.79 -6.50
C GLN A 35 17.60 4.08 -5.03
N MET A 36 17.00 3.37 -4.08
CA MET A 36 17.38 3.47 -2.66
C MET A 36 18.84 3.06 -2.42
N GLN A 37 19.31 2.00 -3.08
CA GLN A 37 20.71 1.58 -2.99
C GLN A 37 21.66 2.62 -3.58
N ASP A 38 21.29 3.24 -4.69
CA ASP A 38 22.08 4.29 -5.33
C ASP A 38 22.13 5.54 -4.45
N ASN A 39 21.03 5.94 -3.82
CA ASN A 39 21.01 7.01 -2.84
C ASN A 39 21.99 6.76 -1.67
N LEU A 40 22.04 5.52 -1.18
CA LEU A 40 23.01 5.13 -0.15
C LEU A 40 24.47 5.21 -0.63
N LYS A 41 24.74 4.85 -1.89
CA LYS A 41 26.10 4.95 -2.47
C LYS A 41 26.54 6.40 -2.65
N VAL A 42 25.60 7.30 -2.98
CA VAL A 42 25.87 8.75 -3.11
C VAL A 42 26.18 9.39 -1.75
N GLY A 43 25.88 8.71 -0.64
CA GLY A 43 26.25 9.16 0.72
C GLY A 43 25.10 9.87 1.45
N TYR A 44 23.86 9.68 1.05
CA TYR A 44 22.73 10.14 1.86
C TYR A 44 22.76 9.44 3.21
N ALA A 45 22.94 10.23 4.27
CA ALA A 45 23.12 9.72 5.63
C ALA A 45 21.78 9.54 6.37
N GLU A 46 20.74 10.25 5.95
CA GLU A 46 19.44 10.23 6.61
C GLU A 46 18.47 9.27 5.93
N LEU A 47 17.80 8.46 6.75
CA LEU A 47 16.82 7.47 6.28
C LEU A 47 15.72 8.06 5.38
N PRO A 48 15.15 9.26 5.65
CA PRO A 48 14.17 9.87 4.77
C PRO A 48 14.70 10.13 3.36
N GLU A 49 15.94 10.60 3.24
CA GLU A 49 16.56 10.91 1.93
C GLU A 49 16.78 9.64 1.11
N VAL A 50 17.16 8.54 1.75
CA VAL A 50 17.34 7.24 1.09
C VAL A 50 16.02 6.68 0.59
N LEU A 51 14.93 6.88 1.33
CA LEU A 51 13.60 6.38 1.00
C LEU A 51 12.78 7.32 0.10
N ASP A 52 13.30 8.51 -0.21
CA ASP A 52 12.65 9.49 -1.08
C ASP A 52 12.82 9.14 -2.56
N VAL A 53 12.22 8.04 -2.96
CA VAL A 53 12.17 7.55 -4.35
C VAL A 53 10.76 7.67 -4.94
N GLY A 54 9.88 8.47 -4.32
CA GLY A 54 8.50 8.65 -4.78
C GLY A 54 7.54 7.50 -4.47
N LEU A 55 8.00 6.47 -3.74
CA LEU A 55 7.18 5.32 -3.36
C LEU A 55 6.27 5.60 -2.15
N LEU A 56 6.70 6.50 -1.26
CA LEU A 56 6.00 6.78 -0.02
C LEU A 56 5.16 8.06 -0.12
N PRO A 57 3.94 8.06 0.44
CA PRO A 57 3.12 9.27 0.49
C PRO A 57 3.79 10.36 1.35
N PRO A 58 3.57 11.65 1.02
CA PRO A 58 4.23 12.80 1.70
C PRO A 58 4.03 12.80 3.22
N ARG A 59 2.90 12.31 3.69
CA ARG A 59 2.60 12.19 5.14
C ARG A 59 3.52 11.22 5.86
N LEU A 60 3.90 10.11 5.20
CA LEU A 60 4.85 9.16 5.76
C LEU A 60 6.28 9.71 5.71
N MET A 61 6.63 10.44 4.65
CA MET A 61 7.94 11.08 4.54
C MET A 61 8.16 12.13 5.62
N SER A 62 7.17 12.96 5.92
CA SER A 62 7.27 13.96 7.01
C SER A 62 7.46 13.30 8.38
N ARG A 63 6.79 12.17 8.63
CA ARG A 63 6.97 11.38 9.87
C ARG A 63 8.35 10.73 9.96
N LEU A 64 8.86 10.18 8.87
CA LEU A 64 10.22 9.65 8.80
C LEU A 64 11.26 10.74 9.05
N GLY A 65 11.06 11.94 8.52
CA GLY A 65 11.91 13.10 8.80
C GLY A 65 11.91 13.52 10.27
N ALA A 66 10.77 13.45 10.93
CA ALA A 66 10.69 13.71 12.37
C ALA A 66 11.43 12.62 13.19
N ILE A 67 11.42 11.37 12.75
CA ILE A 67 12.10 10.25 13.40
C ILE A 67 13.62 10.35 13.23
N SER A 68 14.11 10.78 12.07
CA SER A 68 15.55 10.92 11.83
C SER A 68 16.20 11.91 12.78
N LYS A 69 15.44 12.90 13.23
CA LYS A 69 15.87 13.92 14.20
C LYS A 69 15.81 13.45 15.66
N ALA A 70 15.21 12.29 15.93
CA ALA A 70 15.14 11.75 17.29
C ALA A 70 16.51 11.24 17.75
N SER A 71 16.89 11.60 18.98
CA SER A 71 18.14 11.16 19.59
C SER A 71 18.04 9.70 20.06
N GLY A 72 18.99 8.86 19.60
CA GLY A 72 19.16 7.48 20.05
C GLY A 72 18.58 6.42 19.12
N ASN A 73 19.33 5.30 18.99
CA ASN A 73 18.96 4.20 18.10
C ASN A 73 17.67 3.48 18.51
N GLU A 74 17.41 3.34 19.81
CA GLU A 74 16.18 2.70 20.31
C GLU A 74 14.94 3.54 20.04
N ALA A 75 15.03 4.87 20.22
CA ALA A 75 13.95 5.79 19.91
C ALA A 75 13.61 5.77 18.42
N LYS A 76 14.63 5.74 17.54
CA LYS A 76 14.47 5.62 16.09
C LYS A 76 13.78 4.31 15.70
N LEU A 77 14.18 3.19 16.30
CA LEU A 77 13.58 1.87 16.03
C LEU A 77 12.12 1.81 16.45
N LYS A 78 11.81 2.28 17.67
CA LYS A 78 10.44 2.32 18.19
C LYS A 78 9.54 3.20 17.31
N SER A 79 10.04 4.34 16.89
CA SER A 79 9.32 5.25 16.01
C SER A 79 9.10 4.68 14.60
N LEU A 80 10.08 3.94 14.06
CA LEU A 80 9.93 3.19 12.80
C LEU A 80 8.84 2.12 12.88
N MET A 81 8.73 1.41 14.01
CA MET A 81 7.65 0.44 14.24
C MET A 81 6.28 1.12 14.20
N VAL A 82 6.12 2.25 14.88
CA VAL A 82 4.87 3.02 14.88
C VAL A 82 4.49 3.48 13.47
N VAL A 83 5.45 3.97 12.68
CA VAL A 83 5.20 4.37 11.28
C VAL A 83 4.85 3.17 10.41
N SER A 84 5.49 2.04 10.62
CA SER A 84 5.21 0.79 9.93
C SER A 84 3.78 0.30 10.19
N ASP A 85 3.33 0.34 11.44
CA ASP A 85 1.96 -0.04 11.82
C ASP A 85 0.92 0.93 11.23
N TYR A 86 1.24 2.22 11.25
CA TYR A 86 0.37 3.23 10.64
C TYR A 86 0.24 3.01 9.13
N ALA A 87 1.36 2.80 8.42
CA ALA A 87 1.36 2.51 6.99
C ALA A 87 0.54 1.26 6.65
N SER A 88 0.66 0.20 7.46
CA SER A 88 -0.13 -1.03 7.29
C SER A 88 -1.64 -0.77 7.44
N LYS A 89 -2.04 -0.01 8.46
CA LYS A 89 -3.45 0.36 8.68
C LYS A 89 -4.01 1.22 7.56
N GLU A 90 -3.22 2.14 7.01
CA GLU A 90 -3.64 2.99 5.89
C GLU A 90 -3.88 2.17 4.62
N VAL A 91 -3.02 1.18 4.34
CA VAL A 91 -3.19 0.23 3.23
C VAL A 91 -4.43 -0.63 3.44
N ASP A 92 -4.63 -1.19 4.63
CA ASP A 92 -5.81 -2.00 4.97
C ASP A 92 -7.11 -1.20 4.81
N PHE A 93 -7.10 0.06 5.23
CA PHE A 93 -8.25 0.95 5.07
C PHE A 93 -8.53 1.25 3.60
N ALA A 94 -7.50 1.54 2.80
CA ALA A 94 -7.64 1.78 1.37
C ALA A 94 -8.17 0.54 0.63
N LEU A 95 -7.68 -0.66 0.99
CA LEU A 95 -8.17 -1.92 0.42
C LEU A 95 -9.63 -2.20 0.78
N LYS A 96 -10.02 -2.00 2.04
CA LYS A 96 -11.42 -2.16 2.48
C LYS A 96 -12.34 -1.18 1.76
N LYS A 97 -11.93 0.06 1.60
CA LYS A 97 -12.68 1.09 0.87
C LYS A 97 -12.86 0.70 -0.59
N SER A 98 -11.81 0.26 -1.26
CA SER A 98 -11.86 -0.21 -2.65
C SER A 98 -12.77 -1.43 -2.81
N SER A 99 -12.68 -2.41 -1.91
CA SER A 99 -13.54 -3.60 -1.90
C SER A 99 -15.01 -3.23 -1.73
N PHE A 100 -15.32 -2.25 -0.89
CA PHE A 100 -16.71 -1.78 -0.70
C PHE A 100 -17.29 -1.15 -1.97
N TYR A 101 -16.51 -0.34 -2.69
CA TYR A 101 -16.95 0.23 -3.97
C TYR A 101 -17.17 -0.84 -5.04
N LEU A 102 -16.29 -1.83 -5.14
CA LEU A 102 -16.42 -2.95 -6.08
C LEU A 102 -17.68 -3.78 -5.77
N ALA A 103 -17.94 -4.07 -4.51
CA ALA A 103 -19.15 -4.77 -4.09
C ALA A 103 -20.41 -3.97 -4.43
N GLY A 104 -20.44 -2.66 -4.17
CA GLY A 104 -21.54 -1.77 -4.52
C GLY A 104 -21.85 -1.73 -6.02
N LEU A 105 -20.81 -1.67 -6.85
CA LEU A 105 -20.94 -1.76 -8.30
C LEU A 105 -21.52 -3.11 -8.75
N GLY A 106 -21.05 -4.21 -8.15
CA GLY A 106 -21.59 -5.55 -8.43
C GLY A 106 -23.08 -5.67 -8.11
N TRP A 107 -23.53 -5.11 -6.99
CA TRP A 107 -24.94 -5.08 -6.60
C TRP A 107 -25.80 -4.22 -7.56
N LEU A 108 -25.29 -3.07 -8.02
CA LEU A 108 -25.98 -2.22 -8.98
C LEU A 108 -26.17 -2.92 -10.33
N ILE A 109 -25.13 -3.54 -10.85
CA ILE A 109 -25.20 -4.27 -12.13
C ILE A 109 -26.12 -5.49 -12.02
N GLY A 110 -25.97 -6.29 -10.95
CA GLY A 110 -26.82 -7.45 -10.69
C GLY A 110 -28.29 -7.08 -10.53
N GLY A 111 -28.59 -6.01 -9.79
CA GLY A 111 -29.94 -5.49 -9.61
C GLY A 111 -30.57 -5.01 -10.92
N ALA A 112 -29.81 -4.28 -11.73
CA ALA A 112 -30.29 -3.81 -13.03
C ALA A 112 -30.61 -4.96 -14.00
N LEU A 113 -29.75 -5.98 -14.06
CA LEU A 113 -29.98 -7.19 -14.85
C LEU A 113 -31.23 -7.97 -14.39
N THR A 114 -31.39 -8.14 -13.09
CA THR A 114 -32.57 -8.82 -12.51
C THR A 114 -33.85 -8.03 -12.84
N PHE A 115 -33.82 -6.72 -12.74
CA PHE A 115 -34.95 -5.87 -13.09
C PHE A 115 -35.33 -5.98 -14.56
N LEU A 116 -34.34 -5.95 -15.47
CA LEU A 116 -34.58 -6.15 -16.91
C LEU A 116 -35.22 -7.50 -17.24
N LEU A 117 -34.76 -8.57 -16.58
CA LEU A 117 -35.32 -9.91 -16.75
C LEU A 117 -36.77 -9.98 -16.26
N LEU A 118 -37.10 -9.36 -15.13
CA LEU A 118 -38.47 -9.30 -14.60
C LEU A 118 -39.40 -8.53 -15.52
N VAL A 119 -38.97 -7.36 -16.01
CA VAL A 119 -39.78 -6.57 -16.97
C VAL A 119 -39.98 -7.34 -18.27
N GLY A 120 -38.95 -7.99 -18.80
CA GLY A 120 -39.05 -8.83 -19.99
C GLY A 120 -40.05 -9.99 -19.79
N PHE A 121 -40.01 -10.67 -18.63
CA PHE A 121 -40.93 -11.74 -18.31
C PHE A 121 -42.40 -11.25 -18.24
N ILE A 122 -42.65 -10.11 -17.58
CA ILE A 122 -43.99 -9.51 -17.46
C ILE A 122 -44.54 -9.12 -18.83
N LEU A 123 -43.71 -8.49 -19.67
CA LEU A 123 -44.15 -8.10 -21.04
C LEU A 123 -44.50 -9.33 -21.90
N THR A 124 -43.73 -10.40 -21.79
CA THR A 124 -43.94 -11.65 -22.50
C THR A 124 -45.26 -12.31 -22.07
N THR A 125 -45.51 -12.40 -20.75
CA THR A 125 -46.77 -12.97 -20.23
C THR A 125 -48.00 -12.16 -20.60
N LEU A 126 -47.92 -10.82 -20.58
CA LEU A 126 -48.99 -9.94 -21.03
C LEU A 126 -49.28 -10.06 -22.54
N SER A 127 -48.23 -10.28 -23.35
CA SER A 127 -48.38 -10.51 -24.78
C SER A 127 -49.10 -11.83 -25.08
N PHE A 128 -48.81 -12.88 -24.38
CA PHE A 128 -49.51 -14.15 -24.51
C PHE A 128 -50.94 -14.13 -23.98
N SER A 129 -51.26 -13.31 -23.00
CA SER A 129 -52.61 -13.15 -22.46
C SER A 129 -53.59 -12.35 -23.40
N ARG A 130 -53.08 -11.74 -24.45
CA ARG A 130 -53.86 -10.96 -25.45
C ARG A 130 -54.18 -11.75 -26.70
N ILE A 131 -53.73 -12.99 -26.84
CA ILE A 131 -54.06 -13.95 -27.90
C ILE A 131 -55.13 -14.90 -27.39
#